data_4f4a3a757ef58c3ffc8a299ef312e46d
#
_entry.id   4f4a3a757ef58c3ffc8a299ef312e46d
#
_cell.length_a   1.000
_cell.length_b   1.000
_cell.length_c   1.000
_cell.angle_alpha   90.00
_cell.angle_beta   90.00
_cell.angle_gamma   90.00
#
_symmetry.space_group_name_H-M   'P 1'
#
loop_
_entity.id
_entity.type
_entity.pdbx_description
1 polymer ?
#
loop_
_entity_poly.entity_id
_entity_poly.type
_entity_poly.pdbx_seq_one_letter_code
_entity_poly.pdbx_strand_id
1 'polypeptide(L)'
;MISKVKVTTIFECSLERAFKTAMLCDLSKIHTGFGFTPKVTHTTDDENWGIPGSSKKVYTAKSLFLKGGFSSIDNILERHENQYWKIQVDEFQNWTLGFYKFVGEWKTTQIAPNKILVEYSYTLHSKNRLLYPIDFLFAKTFWKIYMKHVLKNVQEMAYNNEPYLYA
;
A
#
# COMPACT_ATOMS: atom_id res chain seq x y z
N MET A 1 -20.39 -0.25 -1.81
CA MET A 1 -20.00 0.49 -3.04
C MET A 1 -18.47 0.44 -3.14
N ILE A 2 -17.92 0.56 -4.35
CA ILE A 2 -16.47 0.44 -4.57
C ILE A 2 -15.95 1.57 -5.46
N SER A 3 -14.74 2.01 -5.18
CA SER A 3 -13.97 2.96 -6.01
C SER A 3 -12.64 2.32 -6.37
N LYS A 4 -12.38 2.10 -7.67
CA LYS A 4 -11.11 1.53 -8.15
C LYS A 4 -10.18 2.63 -8.63
N VAL A 5 -8.90 2.54 -8.21
CA VAL A 5 -7.82 3.45 -8.61
C VAL A 5 -6.61 2.64 -9.01
N LYS A 6 -5.91 3.07 -10.06
CA LYS A 6 -4.69 2.42 -10.54
C LYS A 6 -3.66 3.48 -10.94
N VAL A 7 -2.41 3.21 -10.63
CA VAL A 7 -1.23 3.95 -11.10
C VAL A 7 -0.20 2.95 -11.62
N THR A 8 0.61 3.39 -12.58
CA THR A 8 1.63 2.55 -13.23
C THR A 8 2.91 3.32 -13.40
N THR A 9 4.04 2.62 -13.36
CA THR A 9 5.35 3.17 -13.71
C THR A 9 6.28 2.05 -14.16
N ILE A 10 7.43 2.40 -14.71
CA ILE A 10 8.49 1.45 -15.06
C ILE A 10 9.60 1.57 -14.01
N PHE A 11 9.98 0.43 -13.42
CA PHE A 11 11.15 0.31 -12.55
C PHE A 11 12.33 -0.19 -13.38
N GLU A 12 13.47 0.47 -13.27
CA GLU A 12 14.73 0.07 -13.89
C GLU A 12 15.59 -0.69 -12.88
N CYS A 13 15.15 -1.91 -12.56
CA CYS A 13 15.81 -2.82 -11.61
C CYS A 13 15.46 -4.28 -11.92
N SER A 14 15.95 -5.23 -11.12
CA SER A 14 15.57 -6.64 -11.27
C SER A 14 14.07 -6.86 -10.95
N LEU A 15 13.49 -7.90 -11.54
CA LEU A 15 12.10 -8.28 -11.31
C LEU A 15 11.85 -8.57 -9.83
N GLU A 16 12.78 -9.25 -9.17
CA GLU A 16 12.71 -9.54 -7.75
C GLU A 16 12.63 -8.26 -6.91
N ARG A 17 13.49 -7.27 -7.19
CA ARG A 17 13.48 -5.97 -6.48
C ARG A 17 12.16 -5.22 -6.69
N ALA A 18 11.68 -5.13 -7.93
CA ALA A 18 10.40 -4.48 -8.24
C ALA A 18 9.22 -5.17 -7.56
N PHE A 19 9.29 -6.49 -7.36
CA PHE A 19 8.24 -7.29 -6.73
C PHE A 19 8.29 -7.21 -5.20
N LYS A 20 9.46 -7.50 -4.59
CA LYS A 20 9.59 -7.68 -3.14
C LYS A 20 9.63 -6.36 -2.35
N THR A 21 10.19 -5.29 -2.90
CA THR A 21 10.41 -4.04 -2.16
C THR A 21 9.11 -3.49 -1.56
N ALA A 22 8.01 -3.51 -2.28
CA ALA A 22 6.73 -2.96 -1.81
C ALA A 22 6.18 -3.65 -0.54
N MET A 23 6.47 -4.95 -0.36
CA MET A 23 5.86 -5.77 0.69
C MET A 23 6.84 -6.18 1.79
N LEU A 24 8.11 -6.38 1.45
CA LEU A 24 9.07 -6.99 2.36
C LEU A 24 10.08 -6.00 2.97
N CYS A 25 10.11 -4.76 2.50
CA CYS A 25 10.91 -3.69 3.12
C CYS A 25 10.15 -2.99 4.25
N ASP A 26 10.83 -2.06 4.92
CA ASP A 26 10.25 -1.26 6.00
C ASP A 26 9.09 -0.37 5.51
N LEU A 27 7.88 -0.67 5.98
CA LEU A 27 6.66 0.05 5.62
C LEU A 27 6.71 1.53 6.03
N SER A 28 7.46 1.89 7.07
CA SER A 28 7.60 3.28 7.51
C SER A 28 8.36 4.15 6.51
N LYS A 29 9.22 3.56 5.69
CA LYS A 29 9.93 4.22 4.59
C LYS A 29 9.07 4.36 3.34
N ILE A 30 8.09 3.48 3.17
CA ILE A 30 7.14 3.49 2.04
C ILE A 30 6.06 4.54 2.29
N HIS A 31 5.44 4.53 3.48
CA HIS A 31 4.34 5.41 3.87
C HIS A 31 4.84 6.55 4.77
N THR A 32 5.54 7.50 4.18
CA THR A 32 6.18 8.64 4.87
C THR A 32 5.23 9.76 5.28
N GLY A 33 3.94 9.60 4.98
CA GLY A 33 2.90 10.60 5.18
C GLY A 33 2.76 11.53 3.96
N PHE A 34 1.52 11.94 3.67
CA PHE A 34 1.23 12.86 2.57
C PHE A 34 -0.13 13.53 2.79
N GLY A 35 -0.18 14.85 2.86
CA GLY A 35 -1.40 15.60 3.09
C GLY A 35 -2.12 15.16 4.37
N PHE A 36 -3.30 14.56 4.23
CA PHE A 36 -4.09 14.05 5.36
C PHE A 36 -3.67 12.65 5.82
N THR A 37 -2.88 11.92 5.02
CA THR A 37 -2.42 10.58 5.36
C THR A 37 -1.24 10.68 6.31
N PRO A 38 -1.33 10.12 7.53
CA PRO A 38 -0.24 10.19 8.48
C PRO A 38 0.92 9.27 8.05
N LYS A 39 2.12 9.59 8.55
CA LYS A 39 3.28 8.73 8.42
C LYS A 39 3.06 7.44 9.20
N VAL A 40 3.41 6.30 8.61
CA VAL A 40 3.57 5.03 9.35
C VAL A 40 4.82 5.13 10.22
N THR A 41 4.70 4.79 11.50
CA THR A 41 5.82 4.80 12.44
C THR A 41 6.49 3.44 12.55
N HIS A 42 5.70 2.39 12.62
CA HIS A 42 6.16 0.99 12.70
C HIS A 42 4.99 0.04 12.42
N THR A 43 5.30 -1.22 12.28
CA THR A 43 4.34 -2.33 12.25
C THR A 43 4.68 -3.33 13.34
N THR A 44 3.73 -4.21 13.69
CA THR A 44 4.08 -5.39 14.50
C THR A 44 5.00 -6.29 13.69
N ASP A 45 5.92 -6.95 14.38
CA ASP A 45 6.71 -8.02 13.79
C ASP A 45 5.82 -9.25 13.61
N ASP A 46 5.76 -9.74 12.38
CA ASP A 46 5.17 -11.03 12.04
C ASP A 46 6.23 -11.81 11.23
N GLU A 47 6.82 -12.83 11.82
CA GLU A 47 7.84 -13.67 11.17
C GLU A 47 7.32 -14.32 9.88
N ASN A 48 6.00 -14.48 9.77
CA ASN A 48 5.35 -15.04 8.58
C ASN A 48 4.91 -13.97 7.57
N TRP A 49 5.22 -12.70 7.80
CA TRP A 49 4.81 -11.65 6.88
C TRP A 49 5.34 -11.90 5.47
N GLY A 50 4.45 -11.80 4.49
CA GLY A 50 4.74 -12.14 3.09
C GLY A 50 4.14 -13.47 2.66
N ILE A 51 3.66 -14.30 3.59
CA ILE A 51 2.95 -15.55 3.30
C ILE A 51 1.43 -15.24 3.26
N PRO A 52 0.66 -15.75 2.29
CA PRO A 52 -0.80 -15.61 2.29
C PRO A 52 -1.42 -16.09 3.60
N GLY A 53 -2.30 -15.26 4.18
CA GLY A 53 -2.90 -15.49 5.50
C GLY A 53 -2.15 -14.81 6.65
N SER A 54 -0.94 -14.30 6.45
CA SER A 54 -0.26 -13.50 7.46
C SER A 54 -0.88 -12.10 7.62
N SER A 55 -0.74 -11.52 8.80
CA SER A 55 -1.26 -10.19 9.12
C SER A 55 -0.32 -9.41 10.00
N LYS A 56 -0.37 -8.09 9.93
CA LYS A 56 0.34 -7.20 10.84
C LYS A 56 -0.47 -5.96 11.17
N LYS A 57 -0.28 -5.45 12.38
CA LYS A 57 -0.85 -4.16 12.81
C LYS A 57 0.04 -3.02 12.33
N VAL A 58 -0.59 -1.98 11.80
CA VAL A 58 0.07 -0.76 11.33
C VAL A 58 -0.16 0.36 12.32
N TYR A 59 0.90 1.06 12.71
CA TYR A 59 0.88 2.19 13.62
C TYR A 59 1.28 3.47 12.88
N THR A 60 0.58 4.57 13.16
CA THR A 60 0.81 5.84 12.50
C THR A 60 1.16 6.94 13.49
N ALA A 61 1.86 7.95 13.01
CA ALA A 61 2.09 9.17 13.77
C ALA A 61 0.79 9.95 13.97
N LYS A 62 0.75 10.79 15.02
CA LYS A 62 -0.30 11.80 15.20
C LYS A 62 -0.25 12.79 14.03
N SER A 63 -1.40 13.18 13.51
CA SER A 63 -1.53 14.23 12.50
C SER A 63 -2.59 15.25 12.97
N LEU A 64 -2.82 16.29 12.17
CA LEU A 64 -3.79 17.33 12.50
C LEU A 64 -5.20 16.76 12.74
N PHE A 65 -5.56 15.69 12.04
CA PHE A 65 -6.92 15.10 12.09
C PHE A 65 -6.97 13.71 12.73
N LEU A 66 -5.82 13.10 13.03
CA LEU A 66 -5.75 11.71 13.50
C LEU A 66 -4.91 11.62 14.78
N LYS A 67 -5.40 10.82 15.74
CA LYS A 67 -4.75 10.68 17.05
C LYS A 67 -3.38 10.01 17.02
N GLY A 68 -3.08 9.24 15.96
CA GLY A 68 -1.92 8.36 15.91
C GLY A 68 -2.09 7.08 16.74
N GLY A 69 -1.07 6.24 16.78
CA GLY A 69 -1.14 4.92 17.39
C GLY A 69 -1.63 3.85 16.41
N PHE A 70 -2.27 2.80 16.92
CA PHE A 70 -2.83 1.71 16.09
C PHE A 70 -3.81 2.29 15.05
N SER A 71 -3.59 1.95 13.79
CA SER A 71 -4.33 2.53 12.66
C SER A 71 -5.17 1.51 11.90
N SER A 72 -4.61 0.37 11.55
CA SER A 72 -5.24 -0.66 10.71
C SER A 72 -4.54 -2.00 10.84
N ILE A 73 -5.15 -3.03 10.27
CA ILE A 73 -4.53 -4.33 10.05
C ILE A 73 -4.31 -4.53 8.54
N ASP A 74 -3.11 -4.94 8.19
CA ASP A 74 -2.76 -5.38 6.85
C ASP A 74 -2.73 -6.90 6.81
N ASN A 75 -3.41 -7.50 5.83
CA ASN A 75 -3.49 -8.95 5.63
C ASN A 75 -3.00 -9.29 4.23
N ILE A 76 -2.10 -10.28 4.09
CA ILE A 76 -1.70 -10.83 2.79
C ILE A 76 -2.77 -11.81 2.34
N LEU A 77 -3.44 -11.52 1.22
CA LEU A 77 -4.44 -12.41 0.64
C LEU A 77 -3.84 -13.38 -0.37
N GLU A 78 -2.96 -12.88 -1.24
CA GLU A 78 -2.37 -13.66 -2.33
C GLU A 78 -0.92 -13.20 -2.58
N ARG A 79 -0.05 -14.16 -2.96
CA ARG A 79 1.31 -13.92 -3.45
C ARG A 79 1.62 -14.92 -4.56
N HIS A 80 1.96 -14.39 -5.71
CA HIS A 80 2.54 -15.15 -6.83
C HIS A 80 3.92 -14.57 -7.10
N GLU A 81 4.95 -15.33 -6.79
CA GLU A 81 6.35 -14.85 -6.77
C GLU A 81 6.73 -14.16 -8.09
N ASN A 82 7.32 -12.96 -7.97
CA ASN A 82 7.74 -12.11 -9.07
C ASN A 82 6.60 -11.67 -10.03
N GLN A 83 5.34 -11.83 -9.65
CA GLN A 83 4.19 -11.49 -10.49
C GLN A 83 3.15 -10.62 -9.81
N TYR A 84 2.70 -11.00 -8.60
CA TYR A 84 1.50 -10.42 -8.03
C TYR A 84 1.44 -10.51 -6.51
N TRP A 85 1.04 -9.41 -5.88
CA TRP A 85 0.65 -9.32 -4.49
C TRP A 85 -0.78 -8.81 -4.37
N LYS A 86 -1.51 -9.33 -3.40
CA LYS A 86 -2.80 -8.80 -2.99
C LYS A 86 -2.89 -8.73 -1.49
N ILE A 87 -3.21 -7.54 -0.99
CA ILE A 87 -3.37 -7.26 0.44
C ILE A 87 -4.75 -6.71 0.72
N GLN A 88 -5.23 -6.92 1.94
CA GLN A 88 -6.39 -6.25 2.48
C GLN A 88 -5.97 -5.40 3.67
N VAL A 89 -6.45 -4.17 3.72
CA VAL A 89 -6.29 -3.24 4.84
C VAL A 89 -7.66 -2.97 5.41
N ASP A 90 -7.86 -3.27 6.67
CA ASP A 90 -9.13 -3.09 7.37
C ASP A 90 -8.94 -2.76 8.85
N GLU A 91 -10.00 -2.91 9.64
CA GLU A 91 -10.02 -2.56 11.07
C GLU A 91 -9.50 -1.15 11.37
N PHE A 92 -9.87 -0.19 10.51
CA PHE A 92 -9.46 1.21 10.69
C PHE A 92 -9.90 1.78 12.04
N GLN A 93 -8.93 2.27 12.83
CA GLN A 93 -9.16 2.87 14.13
C GLN A 93 -9.46 4.37 14.06
N ASN A 94 -9.16 4.97 12.92
CA ASN A 94 -9.43 6.37 12.65
C ASN A 94 -10.61 6.52 11.68
N TRP A 95 -11.23 7.69 11.68
CA TRP A 95 -12.27 7.98 10.70
C TRP A 95 -11.68 8.02 9.27
N THR A 96 -12.26 7.22 8.41
CA THR A 96 -11.80 7.03 7.01
C THR A 96 -12.93 7.38 6.03
N LEU A 97 -13.70 8.46 6.31
CA LEU A 97 -14.91 8.77 5.54
C LEU A 97 -15.92 7.60 5.61
N GLY A 98 -16.48 7.19 4.49
CA GLY A 98 -17.38 6.04 4.40
C GLY A 98 -16.67 4.70 4.21
N PHE A 99 -15.33 4.68 4.12
CA PHE A 99 -14.55 3.48 3.85
C PHE A 99 -14.46 2.55 5.06
N TYR A 100 -14.47 1.25 4.81
CA TYR A 100 -14.27 0.23 5.84
C TYR A 100 -13.22 -0.82 5.48
N LYS A 101 -12.80 -0.86 4.20
CA LYS A 101 -11.80 -1.82 3.71
C LYS A 101 -11.15 -1.31 2.43
N PHE A 102 -9.85 -1.50 2.30
CA PHE A 102 -9.09 -1.31 1.08
C PHE A 102 -8.50 -2.64 0.64
N VAL A 103 -8.54 -2.93 -0.65
CA VAL A 103 -7.82 -4.06 -1.25
C VAL A 103 -6.79 -3.50 -2.19
N GLY A 104 -5.52 -3.71 -1.85
CA GLY A 104 -4.36 -3.30 -2.64
C GLY A 104 -3.85 -4.45 -3.48
N GLU A 105 -3.44 -4.14 -4.71
CA GLU A 105 -2.87 -5.10 -5.65
C GLU A 105 -1.60 -4.49 -6.27
N TRP A 106 -0.54 -5.30 -6.32
CA TRP A 106 0.74 -4.95 -6.90
C TRP A 106 1.11 -6.02 -7.93
N LYS A 107 1.23 -5.61 -9.18
CA LYS A 107 1.57 -6.51 -10.27
C LYS A 107 2.85 -6.05 -10.94
N THR A 108 3.74 -7.01 -11.21
CA THR A 108 5.00 -6.78 -11.93
C THR A 108 5.02 -7.58 -13.23
N THR A 109 5.46 -6.93 -14.30
CA THR A 109 5.62 -7.55 -15.63
C THR A 109 6.95 -7.10 -16.22
N GLN A 110 7.83 -8.04 -16.50
CA GLN A 110 9.10 -7.72 -17.17
C GLN A 110 8.82 -7.41 -18.65
N ILE A 111 9.15 -6.19 -19.09
CA ILE A 111 8.93 -5.72 -20.46
C ILE A 111 10.23 -5.66 -21.28
N ALA A 112 11.39 -5.61 -20.59
CA ALA A 112 12.72 -5.71 -21.18
C ALA A 112 13.72 -6.10 -20.07
N PRO A 113 14.99 -6.43 -20.37
CA PRO A 113 16.01 -6.65 -19.35
C PRO A 113 16.09 -5.45 -18.39
N ASN A 114 15.93 -5.70 -17.07
CA ASN A 114 15.88 -4.69 -16.02
C ASN A 114 14.86 -3.57 -16.23
N LYS A 115 13.81 -3.78 -17.01
CA LYS A 115 12.68 -2.87 -17.14
C LYS A 115 11.39 -3.58 -16.77
N ILE A 116 10.82 -3.20 -15.64
CA ILE A 116 9.67 -3.85 -15.05
C ILE A 116 8.51 -2.87 -15.04
N LEU A 117 7.42 -3.21 -15.73
CA LEU A 117 6.16 -2.51 -15.58
C LEU A 117 5.56 -2.88 -14.22
N VAL A 118 5.36 -1.88 -13.39
CA VAL A 118 4.69 -2.00 -12.11
C VAL A 118 3.29 -1.39 -12.22
N GLU A 119 2.28 -2.17 -11.87
CA GLU A 119 0.89 -1.77 -11.79
C GLU A 119 0.46 -1.84 -10.32
N TYR A 120 0.14 -0.69 -9.75
CA TYR A 120 -0.33 -0.55 -8.38
C TYR A 120 -1.76 -0.08 -8.36
N SER A 121 -2.65 -0.88 -7.81
CA SER A 121 -4.08 -0.57 -7.78
C SER A 121 -4.68 -0.76 -6.39
N TYR A 122 -5.75 -0.02 -6.13
CA TYR A 122 -6.59 -0.16 -4.95
C TYR A 122 -8.06 -0.20 -5.31
N THR A 123 -8.78 -1.09 -4.62
CA THR A 123 -10.23 -1.11 -4.56
C THR A 123 -10.64 -0.67 -3.16
N LEU A 124 -11.22 0.53 -3.06
CA LEU A 124 -11.70 1.12 -1.80
C LEU A 124 -13.18 0.79 -1.63
N HIS A 125 -13.53 0.18 -0.51
CA HIS A 125 -14.87 -0.28 -0.21
C HIS A 125 -15.56 0.70 0.76
N SER A 126 -16.67 1.31 0.31
CA SER A 126 -17.53 2.21 1.10
C SER A 126 -18.85 1.54 1.44
N LYS A 127 -19.31 1.68 2.68
CA LYS A 127 -20.63 1.20 3.13
C LYS A 127 -21.68 2.29 3.24
N ASN A 128 -21.29 3.56 3.36
CA ASN A 128 -22.22 4.68 3.51
C ASN A 128 -22.57 5.27 2.14
N ARG A 129 -23.84 5.12 1.72
CA ARG A 129 -24.34 5.64 0.44
C ARG A 129 -24.32 7.15 0.34
N LEU A 130 -24.55 7.85 1.46
CA LEU A 130 -24.57 9.32 1.49
C LEU A 130 -23.17 9.91 1.35
N LEU A 131 -22.13 9.23 1.86
CA LEU A 131 -20.74 9.65 1.74
C LEU A 131 -20.08 9.18 0.44
N TYR A 132 -20.71 8.27 -0.30
CA TYR A 132 -20.09 7.67 -1.48
C TYR A 132 -19.64 8.66 -2.56
N PRO A 133 -20.36 9.76 -2.88
CA PRO A 133 -19.87 10.76 -3.83
C PRO A 133 -18.54 11.39 -3.39
N ILE A 134 -18.41 11.66 -2.08
CA ILE A 134 -17.18 12.21 -1.47
C ILE A 134 -16.08 11.13 -1.49
N ASP A 135 -16.40 9.90 -1.10
CA ASP A 135 -15.48 8.75 -1.14
C ASP A 135 -14.94 8.52 -2.55
N PHE A 136 -15.81 8.60 -3.56
CA PHE A 136 -15.43 8.44 -4.96
C PHE A 136 -14.47 9.56 -5.41
N LEU A 137 -14.80 10.80 -5.09
CA LEU A 137 -13.95 11.95 -5.42
C LEU A 137 -12.59 11.83 -4.72
N PHE A 138 -12.59 11.52 -3.42
CA PHE A 138 -11.37 11.26 -2.65
C PHE A 138 -10.50 10.18 -3.30
N ALA A 139 -11.09 9.04 -3.67
CA ALA A 139 -10.38 7.95 -4.30
C ALA A 139 -9.73 8.38 -5.64
N LYS A 140 -10.47 9.10 -6.47
CA LYS A 140 -10.02 9.49 -7.82
C LYS A 140 -9.01 10.64 -7.84
N THR A 141 -8.98 11.45 -6.80
CA THR A 141 -8.09 12.61 -6.68
C THR A 141 -6.98 12.35 -5.65
N PHE A 142 -7.29 12.56 -4.37
CA PHE A 142 -6.30 12.51 -3.29
C PHE A 142 -5.61 11.14 -3.19
N TRP A 143 -6.38 10.04 -3.13
CA TRP A 143 -5.81 8.70 -3.00
C TRP A 143 -4.93 8.33 -4.18
N LYS A 144 -5.32 8.73 -5.40
CA LYS A 144 -4.49 8.52 -6.59
C LYS A 144 -3.16 9.25 -6.54
N ILE A 145 -3.14 10.49 -6.01
CA ILE A 145 -1.89 11.26 -5.82
C ILE A 145 -1.04 10.59 -4.74
N TYR A 146 -1.66 10.20 -3.63
CA TYR A 146 -0.97 9.47 -2.57
C TYR A 146 -0.34 8.16 -3.07
N MET A 147 -1.06 7.36 -3.87
CA MET A 147 -0.52 6.15 -4.48
C MET A 147 0.71 6.42 -5.37
N LYS A 148 0.73 7.54 -6.10
CA LYS A 148 1.91 7.94 -6.89
C LYS A 148 3.10 8.28 -5.99
N HIS A 149 2.85 8.95 -4.85
CA HIS A 149 3.89 9.25 -3.87
C HIS A 149 4.47 7.95 -3.27
N VAL A 150 3.61 7.02 -2.83
CA VAL A 150 4.02 5.69 -2.35
C VAL A 150 4.83 4.94 -3.41
N LEU A 151 4.34 4.92 -4.65
CA LEU A 151 5.02 4.23 -5.77
C LEU A 151 6.42 4.79 -6.01
N LYS A 152 6.60 6.11 -5.90
CA LYS A 152 7.92 6.76 -5.99
C LYS A 152 8.84 6.33 -4.84
N ASN A 153 8.34 6.30 -3.59
CA ASN A 153 9.13 5.85 -2.45
C ASN A 153 9.59 4.40 -2.63
N VAL A 154 8.70 3.50 -3.08
CA VAL A 154 9.06 2.10 -3.36
C VAL A 154 10.11 2.01 -4.47
N GLN A 155 10.00 2.82 -5.52
CA GLN A 155 10.97 2.87 -6.61
C GLN A 155 12.36 3.30 -6.12
N GLU A 156 12.44 4.35 -5.30
CA GLU A 156 13.68 4.82 -4.70
C GLU A 156 14.30 3.76 -3.79
N MET A 157 13.50 3.07 -2.97
CA MET A 157 13.97 1.97 -2.12
C MET A 157 14.50 0.79 -2.95
N ALA A 158 13.82 0.45 -4.06
CA ALA A 158 14.29 -0.59 -4.98
C ALA A 158 15.64 -0.25 -5.60
N TYR A 159 15.85 1.01 -6.00
CA TYR A 159 17.09 1.48 -6.60
C TYR A 159 18.24 1.58 -5.58
N ASN A 160 17.94 1.93 -4.34
CA ASN A 160 18.90 2.00 -3.25
C ASN A 160 19.21 0.63 -2.62
N ASN A 161 18.64 -0.46 -3.15
CA ASN A 161 18.79 -1.81 -2.61
C ASN A 161 18.48 -1.89 -1.10
N GLU A 162 17.41 -1.21 -0.66
CA GLU A 162 16.98 -1.28 0.75
C GLU A 162 16.79 -2.75 1.18
N PRO A 163 17.25 -3.13 2.38
CA PRO A 163 17.18 -4.51 2.84
C PRO A 163 15.73 -4.95 3.03
N TYR A 164 15.43 -6.20 2.72
CA TYR A 164 14.17 -6.82 3.13
C TYR A 164 14.20 -7.10 4.62
N LEU A 165 13.10 -6.80 5.32
CA LEU A 165 12.91 -7.14 6.73
C LEU A 165 12.33 -8.55 6.90
N TYR A 166 11.72 -9.08 5.84
CA TYR A 166 11.04 -10.36 5.83
C TYR A 166 11.51 -11.21 4.64
N ALA A 167 11.29 -12.53 4.72
CA ALA A 167 11.75 -13.49 3.72
C ALA A 167 10.79 -13.66 2.53
#